data_6c1c52b9c885c8212a2a00853a29a078
#
_entry.id   6c1c52b9c885c8212a2a00853a29a078
#
_cell.length_a   1.000
_cell.length_b   1.000
_cell.length_c   1.000
_cell.angle_alpha   90.00
_cell.angle_beta   90.00
_cell.angle_gamma   90.00
#
_symmetry.space_group_name_H-M   'P 1'
#
loop_
_entity.id
_entity.type
_entity.pdbx_description
1 polymer ?
#
loop_
_entity_poly.entity_id
_entity_poly.type
_entity_poly.pdbx_seq_one_letter_code
_entity_poly.pdbx_strand_id
1 'polypeptide(L)'
;MKRGSHTAAAAGPSQRQLRVGELVRHALAEVLARGDHADPALGKTLITVPEVRMSPDLKIATCYVMPLGGKDEKKVVAALEANAKPLRGEVGRRLELKFIPELRFRLDTSFDEGARIDALLRSPDVARDLDDKNNLDDKNDGDDE
;
A
#
# COMPACT_ATOMS: atom_id res chain seq x y z
N MET A 1 10.28 -13.55 -29.02
CA MET A 1 10.68 -12.60 -28.00
C MET A 1 9.60 -11.60 -27.68
N LYS A 2 9.06 -10.96 -28.71
CA LYS A 2 8.01 -9.97 -28.52
C LYS A 2 6.76 -10.57 -27.89
N ARG A 3 6.48 -11.82 -28.16
CA ARG A 3 5.34 -12.50 -27.58
C ARG A 3 5.43 -12.57 -26.06
N GLY A 4 6.62 -12.79 -25.55
CA GLY A 4 6.84 -12.81 -24.11
C GLY A 4 6.48 -11.49 -23.47
N SER A 5 6.83 -10.39 -24.13
CA SER A 5 6.48 -9.07 -23.64
C SER A 5 4.98 -8.86 -23.56
N HIS A 6 4.28 -9.26 -24.59
CA HIS A 6 2.83 -9.11 -24.60
C HIS A 6 2.17 -9.96 -23.54
N THR A 7 2.66 -11.19 -23.38
CA THR A 7 2.13 -12.08 -22.36
C THR A 7 2.38 -11.52 -20.96
N ALA A 8 3.58 -11.00 -20.72
CA ALA A 8 3.90 -10.40 -19.42
C ALA A 8 3.01 -9.19 -19.12
N ALA A 9 2.78 -8.34 -20.13
CA ALA A 9 1.91 -7.17 -19.96
C ALA A 9 0.47 -7.59 -19.66
N ALA A 10 -0.03 -8.60 -20.39
CA ALA A 10 -1.39 -9.10 -20.20
C ALA A 10 -1.56 -9.80 -18.85
N ALA A 11 -0.52 -10.47 -18.39
CA ALA A 11 -0.54 -11.22 -17.14
C ALA A 11 -0.29 -10.38 -15.90
N GLY A 12 0.00 -9.07 -16.07
CA GLY A 12 0.33 -8.20 -14.95
C GLY A 12 1.80 -8.29 -14.55
N PRO A 13 2.15 -7.89 -13.32
CA PRO A 13 3.53 -7.85 -12.89
C PRO A 13 4.15 -9.24 -12.80
N SER A 14 5.45 -9.33 -13.11
CA SER A 14 6.19 -10.56 -13.01
C SER A 14 6.43 -10.95 -11.55
N GLN A 15 6.81 -12.20 -11.33
CA GLN A 15 7.19 -12.67 -9.99
C GLN A 15 8.32 -11.83 -9.42
N ARG A 16 9.27 -11.46 -10.25
CA ARG A 16 10.39 -10.63 -9.82
C ARG A 16 9.92 -9.25 -9.39
N GLN A 17 9.01 -8.64 -10.15
CA GLN A 17 8.44 -7.35 -9.77
C GLN A 17 7.72 -7.44 -8.42
N LEU A 18 6.94 -8.49 -8.21
CA LEU A 18 6.23 -8.69 -6.95
C LEU A 18 7.18 -8.90 -5.78
N ARG A 19 8.22 -9.69 -5.98
CA ARG A 19 9.20 -9.96 -4.93
C ARG A 19 9.97 -8.72 -4.54
N VAL A 20 10.48 -7.98 -5.51
CA VAL A 20 11.23 -6.75 -5.24
C VAL A 20 10.31 -5.73 -4.60
N GLY A 21 9.08 -5.62 -5.08
CA GLY A 21 8.10 -4.72 -4.48
C GLY A 21 7.86 -5.02 -3.01
N GLU A 22 7.75 -6.28 -2.64
CA GLU A 22 7.57 -6.67 -1.24
C GLU A 22 8.80 -6.36 -0.40
N LEU A 23 9.99 -6.57 -0.93
CA LEU A 23 11.20 -6.21 -0.22
C LEU A 23 11.27 -4.71 0.04
N VAL A 24 10.95 -3.90 -0.97
CA VAL A 24 10.91 -2.45 -0.82
C VAL A 24 9.84 -2.04 0.20
N ARG A 25 8.66 -2.67 0.12
CA ARG A 25 7.56 -2.35 1.03
C ARG A 25 7.94 -2.58 2.49
N HIS A 26 8.52 -3.73 2.78
CA HIS A 26 8.96 -4.04 4.14
C HIS A 26 10.03 -3.08 4.64
N ALA A 27 11.03 -2.81 3.80
CA ALA A 27 12.10 -1.90 4.16
C ALA A 27 11.57 -0.48 4.42
N LEU A 28 10.70 0.00 3.55
CA LEU A 28 10.12 1.33 3.69
C LEU A 28 9.25 1.42 4.93
N ALA A 29 8.45 0.39 5.21
CA ALA A 29 7.60 0.36 6.40
C ALA A 29 8.46 0.45 7.67
N GLU A 30 9.58 -0.24 7.71
CA GLU A 30 10.50 -0.16 8.84
C GLU A 30 11.09 1.25 8.99
N VAL A 31 11.51 1.84 7.88
CA VAL A 31 12.07 3.19 7.90
C VAL A 31 11.04 4.18 8.44
N LEU A 32 9.82 4.11 7.94
CA LEU A 32 8.78 5.04 8.36
C LEU A 32 8.33 4.81 9.80
N ALA A 33 8.39 3.57 10.27
CA ALA A 33 7.98 3.24 11.64
C ALA A 33 8.96 3.81 12.69
N ARG A 34 10.21 4.07 12.33
CA ARG A 34 11.19 4.59 13.28
C ARG A 34 10.87 6.01 13.73
N GLY A 35 10.23 6.79 12.86
CA GLY A 35 9.77 8.12 13.22
C GLY A 35 10.87 9.17 13.46
N ASP A 36 12.12 8.86 13.15
CA ASP A 36 13.24 9.77 13.37
C ASP A 36 13.62 10.53 12.10
N HIS A 37 12.61 11.03 11.42
CA HIS A 37 12.80 11.77 10.17
C HIS A 37 13.06 13.24 10.43
N ALA A 38 13.84 13.83 9.53
CA ALA A 38 14.16 15.25 9.63
C ALA A 38 12.92 16.13 9.43
N ASP A 39 11.97 15.65 8.62
CA ASP A 39 10.75 16.41 8.35
C ASP A 39 9.72 16.14 9.45
N PRO A 40 9.29 17.18 10.20
CA PRO A 40 8.32 17.00 11.28
C PRO A 40 6.99 16.41 10.81
N ALA A 41 6.60 16.65 9.56
CA ALA A 41 5.36 16.11 9.01
C ALA A 41 5.38 14.58 8.97
N LEU A 42 6.55 14.00 8.79
CA LEU A 42 6.70 12.54 8.76
C LEU A 42 6.87 11.95 10.14
N GLY A 43 7.53 12.68 11.05
CA GLY A 43 7.84 12.15 12.37
C GLY A 43 6.64 11.99 13.29
N LYS A 44 5.57 12.73 13.05
CA LYS A 44 4.39 12.73 13.92
C LYS A 44 3.24 11.87 13.40
N THR A 45 3.34 11.39 12.18
CA THR A 45 2.24 10.68 11.55
C THR A 45 2.61 9.22 11.38
N LEU A 46 1.72 8.35 11.81
CA LEU A 46 1.88 6.94 11.54
C LEU A 46 1.48 6.69 10.09
N ILE A 47 2.40 6.17 9.30
CA ILE A 47 2.20 5.96 7.87
C ILE A 47 2.31 4.47 7.57
N THR A 48 1.27 3.91 6.98
CA THR A 48 1.31 2.51 6.52
C THR A 48 1.61 2.47 5.04
N VAL A 49 2.23 1.36 4.60
CA VAL A 49 2.58 1.14 3.21
C VAL A 49 1.88 -0.13 2.74
N PRO A 50 0.62 -0.04 2.32
CA PRO A 50 -0.13 -1.22 1.90
C PRO A 50 0.44 -1.92 0.68
N GLU A 51 1.03 -1.17 -0.24
CA GLU A 51 1.47 -1.75 -1.51
C GLU A 51 2.62 -0.96 -2.10
N VAL A 52 3.54 -1.68 -2.76
CA VAL A 52 4.58 -1.08 -3.60
C VAL A 52 4.52 -1.78 -4.95
N ARG A 53 4.38 -1.00 -6.01
CA ARG A 53 4.38 -1.51 -7.38
C ARG A 53 5.67 -1.14 -8.07
N MET A 54 6.33 -2.15 -8.62
CA MET A 54 7.58 -1.95 -9.33
C MET A 54 7.32 -1.76 -10.83
N SER A 55 8.10 -0.89 -11.45
CA SER A 55 8.14 -0.83 -12.91
C SER A 55 8.75 -2.14 -13.46
N PRO A 56 8.44 -2.50 -14.72
CA PRO A 56 8.97 -3.74 -15.29
C PRO A 56 10.50 -3.83 -15.28
N ASP A 57 11.18 -2.69 -15.41
CA ASP A 57 12.64 -2.62 -15.38
C ASP A 57 13.21 -2.53 -13.96
N LEU A 58 12.34 -2.54 -12.95
CA LEU A 58 12.70 -2.47 -11.52
C LEU A 58 13.42 -1.18 -11.12
N LYS A 59 13.31 -0.14 -11.93
CA LYS A 59 13.97 1.14 -11.64
C LYS A 59 13.13 2.08 -10.80
N ILE A 60 11.81 1.90 -10.82
CA ILE A 60 10.88 2.80 -10.12
C ILE A 60 9.99 1.97 -9.21
N ALA A 61 9.91 2.37 -7.96
CA ALA A 61 9.00 1.80 -6.98
C ALA A 61 7.93 2.83 -6.66
N THR A 62 6.70 2.56 -7.05
CA THR A 62 5.56 3.40 -6.69
C THR A 62 5.01 2.89 -5.37
N CYS A 63 5.21 3.67 -4.33
CA CYS A 63 4.85 3.31 -2.96
C CYS A 63 3.50 3.92 -2.62
N TYR A 64 2.51 3.07 -2.42
CA TYR A 64 1.19 3.50 -1.98
C TYR A 64 1.21 3.58 -0.47
N VAL A 65 0.84 4.73 0.06
CA VAL A 65 0.93 5.00 1.50
C VAL A 65 -0.42 5.46 2.01
N MET A 66 -0.66 5.18 3.28
CA MET A 66 -1.87 5.62 3.95
C MET A 66 -1.49 6.19 5.32
N PRO A 67 -1.51 7.52 5.46
CA PRO A 67 -1.34 8.12 6.78
C PRO A 67 -2.56 7.83 7.64
N LEU A 68 -2.32 7.39 8.87
CA LEU A 68 -3.41 7.11 9.80
C LEU A 68 -3.81 8.40 10.51
N GLY A 69 -5.10 8.53 10.78
CA GLY A 69 -5.64 9.74 11.37
C GLY A 69 -6.41 10.60 10.39
N GLY A 70 -6.26 10.36 9.11
CA GLY A 70 -7.11 10.95 8.08
C GLY A 70 -6.97 12.43 7.81
N LYS A 71 -6.04 13.11 8.50
CA LYS A 71 -5.83 14.53 8.29
C LYS A 71 -4.53 14.76 7.55
N ASP A 72 -4.53 15.77 6.67
CA ASP A 72 -3.33 16.22 5.97
C ASP A 72 -2.66 15.13 5.12
N GLU A 73 -3.45 14.21 4.59
CA GLU A 73 -2.92 13.11 3.78
C GLU A 73 -2.07 13.61 2.61
N LYS A 74 -2.54 14.65 1.93
CA LYS A 74 -1.81 15.21 0.80
C LYS A 74 -0.50 15.85 1.23
N LYS A 75 -0.47 16.48 2.40
CA LYS A 75 0.76 17.06 2.93
C LYS A 75 1.77 15.99 3.27
N VAL A 76 1.30 14.86 3.83
CA VAL A 76 2.18 13.75 4.16
C VAL A 76 2.79 13.16 2.89
N VAL A 77 1.97 12.95 1.85
CA VAL A 77 2.48 12.43 0.58
C VAL A 77 3.48 13.41 -0.03
N ALA A 78 3.20 14.70 0.00
CA ALA A 78 4.13 15.71 -0.51
C ALA A 78 5.44 15.70 0.28
N ALA A 79 5.38 15.52 1.61
CA ALA A 79 6.58 15.42 2.42
C ALA A 79 7.39 14.18 2.08
N LEU A 80 6.73 13.05 1.85
CA LEU A 80 7.42 11.83 1.42
C LEU A 80 8.11 12.03 0.08
N GLU A 81 7.44 12.66 -0.87
CA GLU A 81 8.05 12.96 -2.17
C GLU A 81 9.26 13.88 -2.02
N ALA A 82 9.16 14.88 -1.17
CA ALA A 82 10.27 15.79 -0.92
C ALA A 82 11.45 15.08 -0.26
N ASN A 83 11.19 14.02 0.49
CA ASN A 83 12.22 13.26 1.19
C ASN A 83 12.54 11.94 0.48
N ALA A 84 12.17 11.79 -0.78
CA ALA A 84 12.34 10.54 -1.51
C ALA A 84 13.80 10.09 -1.57
N LYS A 85 14.72 11.01 -1.78
CA LYS A 85 16.15 10.66 -1.88
C LYS A 85 16.72 10.13 -0.56
N PRO A 86 16.57 10.83 0.57
CA PRO A 86 17.00 10.26 1.85
C PRO A 86 16.31 8.94 2.17
N LEU A 87 15.02 8.82 1.90
CA LEU A 87 14.29 7.59 2.15
C LEU A 87 14.82 6.46 1.27
N ARG A 88 15.15 6.74 0.03
CA ARG A 88 15.76 5.76 -0.86
C ARG A 88 17.06 5.24 -0.28
N GLY A 89 17.89 6.12 0.27
CA GLY A 89 19.13 5.73 0.92
C GLY A 89 18.89 4.83 2.12
N GLU A 90 17.90 5.19 2.95
CA GLU A 90 17.55 4.38 4.12
C GLU A 90 17.03 3.01 3.73
N VAL A 91 16.14 2.96 2.73
CA VAL A 91 15.62 1.71 2.20
C VAL A 91 16.76 0.86 1.63
N GLY A 92 17.67 1.50 0.90
CA GLY A 92 18.79 0.80 0.28
C GLY A 92 19.70 0.10 1.27
N ARG A 93 19.87 0.68 2.47
CA ARG A 93 20.69 0.06 3.51
C ARG A 93 20.10 -1.24 4.02
N ARG A 94 18.80 -1.44 3.85
CA ARG A 94 18.08 -2.62 4.31
C ARG A 94 17.88 -3.67 3.23
N LEU A 95 18.29 -3.35 1.99
CA LEU A 95 18.05 -4.24 0.85
C LEU A 95 19.37 -4.70 0.27
N GLU A 96 19.40 -5.97 -0.12
CA GLU A 96 20.54 -6.54 -0.84
C GLU A 96 20.23 -6.57 -2.33
N LEU A 97 19.95 -5.39 -2.88
CA LEU A 97 19.64 -5.23 -4.29
C LEU A 97 20.82 -4.56 -4.98
N LYS A 98 21.11 -5.03 -6.18
CA LYS A 98 22.16 -4.42 -7.01
C LYS A 98 21.79 -3.00 -7.38
N PHE A 99 20.52 -2.74 -7.56
CA PHE A 99 19.97 -1.45 -7.93
C PHE A 99 18.88 -1.07 -6.95
N ILE A 100 19.02 0.08 -6.32
CA ILE A 100 17.95 0.58 -5.44
C ILE A 100 17.00 1.42 -6.31
N PRO A 101 15.72 1.07 -6.35
CA PRO A 101 14.78 1.80 -7.21
C PRO A 101 14.52 3.20 -6.70
N GLU A 102 14.13 4.07 -7.62
CA GLU A 102 13.64 5.40 -7.29
C GLU A 102 12.29 5.25 -6.60
N LEU A 103 12.11 5.94 -5.49
CA LEU A 103 10.85 5.90 -4.76
C LEU A 103 9.92 6.99 -5.23
N ARG A 104 8.69 6.64 -5.50
CA ARG A 104 7.60 7.58 -5.76
C ARG A 104 6.48 7.25 -4.82
N PHE A 105 5.80 8.27 -4.34
CA PHE A 105 4.77 8.11 -3.32
C PHE A 105 3.42 8.55 -3.85
N ARG A 106 2.42 7.73 -3.55
CA ARG A 106 1.04 8.03 -3.89
C ARG A 106 0.14 7.65 -2.73
N LEU A 107 -0.93 8.38 -2.57
CA LEU A 107 -1.92 8.05 -1.55
C LEU A 107 -2.65 6.78 -1.97
N ASP A 108 -2.78 5.86 -1.04
CA ASP A 108 -3.59 4.66 -1.28
C ASP A 108 -5.07 5.01 -1.10
N THR A 109 -5.82 4.97 -2.19
CA THR A 109 -7.24 5.30 -2.19
C THR A 109 -8.12 4.06 -2.10
N SER A 110 -7.55 2.88 -1.95
CA SER A 110 -8.33 1.64 -1.89
C SER A 110 -9.31 1.64 -0.72
N PHE A 111 -8.94 2.28 0.40
CA PHE A 111 -9.84 2.42 1.54
C PHE A 111 -11.08 3.23 1.18
N ASP A 112 -10.90 4.35 0.45
CA ASP A 112 -12.02 5.17 0.02
C ASP A 112 -12.91 4.42 -0.95
N GLU A 113 -12.32 3.66 -1.86
CA GLU A 113 -13.08 2.80 -2.77
C GLU A 113 -13.84 1.74 -2.00
N GLY A 114 -13.21 1.14 -0.99
CA GLY A 114 -13.87 0.19 -0.12
C GLY A 114 -15.05 0.80 0.60
N ALA A 115 -14.87 2.00 1.13
CA ALA A 115 -15.96 2.72 1.79
C ALA A 115 -17.10 3.03 0.83
N ARG A 116 -16.76 3.38 -0.41
CA ARG A 116 -17.77 3.63 -1.44
C ARG A 116 -18.54 2.36 -1.78
N ILE A 117 -17.86 1.24 -1.91
CA ILE A 117 -18.49 -0.05 -2.16
C ILE A 117 -19.38 -0.42 -0.98
N ASP A 118 -18.92 -0.21 0.25
CA ASP A 118 -19.72 -0.44 1.45
C ASP A 118 -21.00 0.39 1.42
N ALA A 119 -20.89 1.66 1.04
CA ALA A 119 -22.07 2.53 0.95
C ALA A 119 -23.07 2.01 -0.08
N LEU A 120 -22.57 1.50 -1.20
CA LEU A 120 -23.44 0.88 -2.21
C LEU A 120 -24.07 -0.41 -1.70
N LEU A 121 -23.31 -1.22 -0.97
CA LEU A 121 -23.80 -2.46 -0.40
C LEU A 121 -24.80 -2.23 0.73
N ARG A 122 -24.83 -1.04 1.28
CA ARG A 122 -25.81 -0.66 2.30
C ARG A 122 -27.06 -0.03 1.74
N SER A 123 -27.24 -0.07 0.41
CA SER A 123 -28.52 0.28 -0.18
C SER A 123 -29.59 -0.67 0.39
N PRO A 124 -30.88 -0.26 0.40
CA PRO A 124 -31.92 -1.00 1.16
C PRO A 124 -31.96 -2.50 0.89
N ASP A 125 -31.81 -2.90 -0.36
CA ASP A 125 -31.95 -4.32 -0.73
C ASP A 125 -30.69 -5.12 -0.34
N VAL A 126 -29.52 -4.54 -0.46
CA VAL A 126 -28.25 -5.24 -0.18
C VAL A 126 -27.97 -5.29 1.31
N ALA A 127 -28.32 -4.24 2.04
CA ALA A 127 -28.14 -4.20 3.48
C ALA A 127 -28.87 -5.35 4.18
N ARG A 128 -30.06 -5.69 3.69
CA ARG A 128 -30.85 -6.78 4.26
C ARG A 128 -30.12 -8.12 4.15
N ASP A 129 -29.55 -8.40 2.99
CA ASP A 129 -28.82 -9.64 2.77
C ASP A 129 -27.58 -9.75 3.65
N LEU A 130 -26.87 -8.65 3.82
CA LEU A 130 -25.68 -8.62 4.66
C LEU A 130 -26.03 -8.83 6.13
N ASP A 131 -27.10 -8.23 6.61
CA ASP A 131 -27.55 -8.39 7.99
C ASP A 131 -27.94 -9.83 8.26
N ASP A 132 -28.62 -10.47 7.33
CA ASP A 132 -29.00 -11.87 7.47
C ASP A 132 -27.77 -12.77 7.59
N LYS A 133 -26.75 -12.53 6.78
CA LYS A 133 -25.52 -13.29 6.84
C LYS A 133 -24.77 -13.09 8.15
N ASN A 134 -24.72 -11.87 8.63
CA ASN A 134 -24.07 -11.58 9.91
C ASN A 134 -24.80 -12.25 11.05
N ASN A 135 -26.10 -12.28 11.03
CA ASN A 135 -26.89 -12.95 12.06
C ASN A 135 -26.64 -14.45 12.07
N LEU A 136 -26.49 -15.05 10.90
CA LEU A 136 -26.21 -16.47 10.80
C LEU A 136 -24.82 -16.79 11.36
N ASP A 137 -23.84 -15.97 11.05
CA ASP A 137 -22.49 -16.15 11.55
C ASP A 137 -22.45 -16.02 13.08
N ASP A 138 -23.15 -15.02 13.61
CA ASP A 138 -23.23 -14.81 15.05
C ASP A 138 -23.88 -16.01 15.76
N LYS A 139 -24.91 -16.57 15.17
CA LYS A 139 -25.56 -17.73 15.73
C LYS A 139 -24.65 -18.96 15.74
N ASN A 140 -23.89 -19.13 14.67
CA ASN A 140 -22.95 -20.23 14.58
C ASN A 140 -21.86 -20.11 15.65
N ASP A 141 -21.37 -18.91 15.86
CA ASP A 141 -20.37 -18.67 16.89
C ASP A 141 -20.92 -18.94 18.29
N GLY A 142 -22.19 -18.58 18.51
CA GLY A 142 -22.83 -18.84 19.78
C GLY A 142 -23.07 -20.33 20.04
N ASP A 143 -23.33 -21.09 19.00
CA ASP A 143 -23.57 -22.52 19.11
C ASP A 143 -22.31 -23.32 19.44
N ASP A 144 -21.15 -22.78 19.09
CA ASP A 144 -19.87 -23.45 19.32
C ASP A 144 -19.43 -23.39 20.80
N GLU A 145 -20.06 -22.59 21.58
CA GLU A 145 -19.79 -22.53 23.01
C GLU A 145 -20.53 -23.63 23.75
#